data_0acc2673f4d411da214d50815313da91
#
_entry.id   0acc2673f4d411da214d50815313da91
#
_cell.length_a   1.000
_cell.length_b   1.000
_cell.length_c   1.000
_cell.angle_alpha   90.00
_cell.angle_beta   90.00
_cell.angle_gamma   90.00
#
_symmetry.space_group_name_H-M   'P 1'
#
loop_
_entity.id
_entity.type
_entity.pdbx_description
1 polymer ?
#
loop_
_entity_poly.entity_id
_entity_poly.type
_entity_poly.pdbx_seq_one_letter_code
_entity_poly.pdbx_strand_id
1 'polypeptide(L)'
;MDGRLQDLEVKKNELDEIVAETKADEEKLREKAKNLETLIEPRLLQSFKRIRKNSRNGLGIVYVQRDACGGCFAKIPPQRQLDVRMRKKVIVCEYCGRILIDPELAGVKPDAPAEEKPKRRTRRKKEE
;
A
#
# COMPACT_ATOMS: atom_id res chain seq x y z
N MET A 1 31.95 17.38 -32.66
CA MET A 1 32.03 17.11 -31.21
C MET A 1 31.17 18.05 -30.36
N ASP A 2 30.84 19.21 -30.85
CA ASP A 2 30.09 20.24 -30.09
C ASP A 2 28.63 19.88 -29.79
N GLY A 3 27.96 19.10 -30.62
CA GLY A 3 26.56 18.71 -30.39
C GLY A 3 26.33 17.91 -29.12
N ARG A 4 27.28 17.05 -28.74
CA ARG A 4 27.14 16.24 -27.52
C ARG A 4 27.29 17.04 -26.22
N LEU A 5 28.06 18.11 -26.27
CA LEU A 5 28.22 19.00 -25.11
C LEU A 5 26.96 19.84 -24.90
N GLN A 6 26.35 20.33 -25.99
CA GLN A 6 25.09 21.04 -25.91
C GLN A 6 23.94 20.16 -25.41
N ASP A 7 23.87 18.91 -25.88
CA ASP A 7 22.88 17.95 -25.38
C ASP A 7 23.04 17.65 -23.87
N LEU A 8 24.28 17.60 -23.39
CA LEU A 8 24.56 17.41 -21.96
C LEU A 8 24.15 18.62 -21.11
N GLU A 9 24.36 19.82 -21.60
CA GLU A 9 23.96 21.05 -20.91
C GLU A 9 22.44 21.17 -20.84
N VAL A 10 21.74 20.87 -21.93
CA VAL A 10 20.26 20.85 -21.95
C VAL A 10 19.73 19.82 -20.92
N LYS A 11 20.27 18.61 -20.91
CA LYS A 11 19.85 17.58 -19.96
C LYS A 11 20.18 17.91 -18.51
N LYS A 12 21.28 18.61 -18.25
CA LYS A 12 21.58 19.10 -16.91
C LYS A 12 20.58 20.13 -16.43
N ASN A 13 20.21 21.07 -17.29
CA ASN A 13 19.21 22.07 -16.94
C ASN A 13 17.83 21.44 -16.68
N GLU A 14 17.42 20.48 -17.51
CA GLU A 14 16.18 19.72 -17.28
C GLU A 14 16.21 18.96 -15.94
N LEU A 15 17.34 18.35 -15.59
CA LEU A 15 17.50 17.67 -14.30
C LEU A 15 17.44 18.64 -13.13
N ASP A 16 18.05 19.81 -13.23
CA ASP A 16 18.04 20.80 -12.16
C ASP A 16 16.63 21.36 -11.93
N GLU A 17 15.85 21.58 -13.00
CA GLU A 17 14.44 21.96 -12.90
C GLU A 17 13.61 20.89 -12.21
N ILE A 18 13.73 19.63 -12.61
CA ILE A 18 13.02 18.49 -12.00
C ILE A 18 13.40 18.36 -10.53
N VAL A 19 14.67 18.48 -10.18
CA VAL A 19 15.15 18.41 -8.79
C VAL A 19 14.58 19.56 -7.95
N ALA A 20 14.48 20.77 -8.50
CA ALA A 20 13.91 21.92 -7.80
C ALA A 20 12.41 21.71 -7.53
N GLU A 21 11.64 21.26 -8.52
CA GLU A 21 10.21 20.95 -8.37
C GLU A 21 9.99 19.84 -7.34
N THR A 22 10.75 18.76 -7.41
CA THR A 22 10.62 17.63 -6.47
C THR A 22 10.97 18.02 -5.04
N LYS A 23 11.97 18.87 -4.83
CA LYS A 23 12.30 19.39 -3.50
C LYS A 23 11.17 20.25 -2.91
N ALA A 24 10.57 21.12 -3.72
CA ALA A 24 9.45 21.94 -3.29
C ALA A 24 8.24 21.09 -2.90
N ASP A 25 7.93 20.04 -3.66
CA ASP A 25 6.84 19.11 -3.36
C ASP A 25 7.15 18.25 -2.13
N GLU A 26 8.39 17.84 -1.95
CA GLU A 26 8.84 17.11 -0.77
C GLU A 26 8.68 17.94 0.50
N GLU A 27 9.03 19.21 0.48
CA GLU A 27 8.83 20.13 1.62
C GLU A 27 7.35 20.29 1.96
N LYS A 28 6.50 20.53 0.98
CA LYS A 28 5.04 20.62 1.18
C LYS A 28 4.46 19.35 1.79
N LEU A 29 4.90 18.17 1.31
CA LEU A 29 4.45 16.89 1.85
C LEU A 29 4.98 16.65 3.26
N ARG A 30 6.19 17.07 3.57
CA ARG A 30 6.76 16.99 4.91
C ARG A 30 6.02 17.89 5.91
N GLU A 31 5.65 19.10 5.53
CA GLU A 31 4.84 19.99 6.36
C GLU A 31 3.46 19.39 6.63
N LYS A 32 2.79 18.88 5.59
CA LYS A 32 1.51 18.18 5.76
C LYS A 32 1.65 16.97 6.68
N ALA A 33 2.71 16.18 6.53
CA ALA A 33 2.99 15.04 7.38
C ALA A 33 3.20 15.45 8.86
N LYS A 34 3.96 16.52 9.13
CA LYS A 34 4.14 17.05 10.49
C LYS A 34 2.82 17.49 11.10
N ASN A 35 1.98 18.20 10.35
CA ASN A 35 0.68 18.63 10.82
C ASN A 35 -0.24 17.45 11.16
N LEU A 36 -0.22 16.40 10.34
CA LEU A 36 -0.97 15.16 10.60
C LEU A 36 -0.38 14.36 11.78
N GLU A 37 0.93 14.36 11.95
CA GLU A 37 1.59 13.70 13.08
C GLU A 37 1.13 14.27 14.44
N THR A 38 0.82 15.56 14.51
CA THR A 38 0.31 16.19 15.75
C THR A 38 -1.09 15.72 16.13
N LEU A 39 -1.87 15.25 15.16
CA LEU A 39 -3.24 14.76 15.36
C LEU A 39 -3.29 13.28 15.77
N ILE A 40 -2.20 12.55 15.58
CA ILE A 40 -2.12 11.09 15.81
C ILE A 40 -1.49 10.83 17.18
N GLU A 41 -2.01 9.81 17.87
CA GLU A 41 -1.43 9.34 19.12
C GLU A 41 0.05 8.95 18.95
N PRO A 42 0.97 9.43 19.83
CA PRO A 42 2.42 9.22 19.63
C PRO A 42 2.84 7.76 19.62
N ARG A 43 2.14 6.90 20.33
CA ARG A 43 2.38 5.45 20.35
C ARG A 43 2.14 4.82 18.99
N LEU A 44 1.02 5.15 18.35
CA LEU A 44 0.68 4.66 17.02
C LEU A 44 1.64 5.22 15.96
N LEU A 45 2.03 6.48 16.09
CA LEU A 45 2.97 7.12 15.20
C LEU A 45 4.36 6.47 15.23
N GLN A 46 4.87 6.12 16.40
CA GLN A 46 6.14 5.41 16.54
C GLN A 46 6.08 4.03 15.89
N SER A 47 4.99 3.31 16.10
CA SER A 47 4.76 2.01 15.47
C SER A 47 4.73 2.12 13.94
N PHE A 48 4.04 3.10 13.41
CA PHE A 48 3.98 3.38 11.99
C PHE A 48 5.36 3.72 11.40
N LYS A 49 6.12 4.60 12.04
CA LYS A 49 7.48 4.97 11.60
C LYS A 49 8.41 3.76 11.59
N ARG A 50 8.32 2.90 12.61
CA ARG A 50 9.10 1.67 12.69
C ARG A 50 8.77 0.70 11.56
N ILE A 51 7.48 0.48 11.29
CA ILE A 51 7.02 -0.39 10.22
C ILE A 51 7.46 0.17 8.86
N ARG A 52 7.30 1.46 8.64
CA ARG A 52 7.69 2.13 7.40
C ARG A 52 9.20 2.00 7.13
N LYS A 53 10.02 2.17 8.17
CA LYS A 53 11.49 2.04 8.05
C LYS A 53 11.91 0.61 7.70
N ASN A 54 11.23 -0.40 8.24
CA ASN A 54 11.55 -1.81 8.01
C ASN A 54 10.96 -2.35 6.69
N SER A 55 10.03 -1.63 6.08
CA SER A 55 9.40 -2.05 4.83
C SER A 55 10.25 -1.63 3.64
N ARG A 56 10.58 -2.55 2.74
CA ARG A 56 11.35 -2.27 1.52
C ARG A 56 10.69 -1.21 0.64
N ASN A 57 9.37 -1.19 0.59
CA ASN A 57 8.59 -0.27 -0.23
C ASN A 57 8.25 1.04 0.49
N GLY A 58 8.67 1.22 1.75
CA GLY A 58 8.28 2.36 2.57
C GLY A 58 6.79 2.44 2.89
N LEU A 59 6.01 1.40 2.61
CA LEU A 59 4.58 1.32 2.89
C LEU A 59 4.35 0.75 4.29
N GLY A 60 3.88 1.59 5.20
CA GLY A 60 3.51 1.16 6.56
C GLY A 60 2.05 0.72 6.67
N ILE A 61 1.18 1.25 5.82
CA ILE A 61 -0.25 0.98 5.77
C ILE A 61 -0.58 0.40 4.39
N VAL A 62 -1.31 -0.72 4.38
CA VAL A 62 -1.72 -1.40 3.16
C VAL A 62 -3.20 -1.80 3.26
N TYR A 63 -3.89 -1.85 2.12
CA TYR A 63 -5.25 -2.34 2.07
C TYR A 63 -5.28 -3.83 1.74
N VAL A 64 -6.37 -4.47 2.11
CA VAL A 64 -6.61 -5.89 1.80
C VAL A 64 -7.07 -6.01 0.35
N GLN A 65 -6.36 -6.80 -0.45
CA GLN A 65 -6.68 -7.04 -1.85
C GLN A 65 -6.84 -8.55 -2.08
N ARG A 66 -7.97 -8.95 -2.64
CA ARG A 66 -8.27 -10.36 -2.97
C ARG A 66 -7.97 -11.33 -1.82
N ASP A 67 -8.44 -11.00 -0.63
CA ASP A 67 -8.20 -11.78 0.59
C ASP A 67 -6.73 -11.90 1.00
N ALA A 68 -5.86 -11.07 0.46
CA ALA A 68 -4.44 -11.01 0.76
C ALA A 68 -3.99 -9.64 1.23
N CYS A 69 -2.86 -9.61 1.93
CA CYS A 69 -2.20 -8.36 2.34
C CYS A 69 -1.64 -7.64 1.11
N GLY A 70 -1.96 -6.36 0.92
CA GLY A 70 -1.44 -5.54 -0.19
C GLY A 70 0.08 -5.31 -0.17
N GLY A 71 0.78 -5.72 0.88
CA GLY A 71 2.23 -5.56 1.02
C GLY A 71 3.05 -6.84 0.87
N CYS A 72 2.66 -7.93 1.50
CA CYS A 72 3.36 -9.22 1.44
C CYS A 72 2.62 -10.28 0.64
N PHE A 73 1.38 -10.00 0.22
CA PHE A 73 0.50 -10.89 -0.54
C PHE A 73 0.16 -12.21 0.18
N ALA A 74 0.42 -12.30 1.47
CA ALA A 74 0.03 -13.45 2.27
C ALA A 74 -1.51 -13.47 2.46
N LYS A 75 -2.10 -14.65 2.36
CA LYS A 75 -3.54 -14.83 2.54
C LYS A 75 -3.96 -14.51 3.97
N ILE A 76 -5.01 -13.72 4.11
CA ILE A 76 -5.55 -13.29 5.40
C ILE A 76 -6.78 -14.14 5.73
N PRO A 77 -6.89 -14.67 6.96
CA PRO A 77 -8.08 -15.42 7.38
C PRO A 77 -9.36 -14.57 7.27
N PRO A 78 -10.51 -15.15 6.89
CA PRO A 78 -11.77 -14.42 6.71
C PRO A 78 -12.20 -13.64 7.96
N GLN A 79 -11.93 -14.18 9.12
CA GLN A 79 -12.19 -13.52 10.42
C GLN A 79 -11.47 -12.18 10.52
N ARG A 80 -10.19 -12.15 10.17
CA ARG A 80 -9.38 -10.92 10.18
C ARG A 80 -9.83 -9.90 9.15
N GLN A 81 -10.27 -10.36 8.00
CA GLN A 81 -10.83 -9.47 6.97
C GLN A 81 -12.12 -8.80 7.46
N LEU A 82 -12.97 -9.55 8.15
CA LEU A 82 -14.17 -9.01 8.75
C LEU A 82 -13.84 -7.94 9.80
N ASP A 83 -12.86 -8.22 10.65
CA ASP A 83 -12.39 -7.27 11.67
C ASP A 83 -11.86 -5.96 11.03
N VAL A 84 -11.13 -6.06 9.91
CA VAL A 84 -10.67 -4.89 9.14
C VAL A 84 -11.85 -4.08 8.61
N ARG A 85 -12.87 -4.73 8.06
CA ARG A 85 -14.09 -4.08 7.55
C ARG A 85 -14.90 -3.41 8.65
N MET A 86 -14.91 -3.98 9.84
CA MET A 86 -15.60 -3.37 11.00
C MET A 86 -14.97 -2.06 11.49
N ARG A 87 -13.73 -1.78 11.12
CA ARG A 87 -12.99 -0.53 11.46
C ARG A 87 -12.91 -0.21 12.96
N LYS A 88 -13.14 -1.19 13.82
CA LYS A 88 -13.15 -1.00 15.29
C LYS A 88 -11.75 -1.02 15.90
N LYS A 89 -10.82 -1.68 15.26
CA LYS A 89 -9.46 -1.91 15.77
C LYS A 89 -8.43 -1.70 14.67
N VAL A 90 -7.24 -1.28 15.07
CA VAL A 90 -6.05 -1.29 14.19
C VAL A 90 -5.56 -2.73 14.10
N ILE A 91 -5.60 -3.29 12.91
CA ILE A 91 -5.20 -4.67 12.64
C ILE A 91 -3.89 -4.67 11.88
N VAL A 92 -2.97 -5.50 12.34
CA VAL A 92 -1.63 -5.63 11.79
C VAL A 92 -1.50 -6.99 11.11
N CYS A 93 -0.85 -7.02 9.96
CA CYS A 93 -0.56 -8.27 9.27
C CYS A 93 0.41 -9.13 10.09
N GLU A 94 0.09 -10.41 10.28
CA GLU A 94 0.92 -11.33 11.08
C GLU A 94 2.26 -11.66 10.40
N TYR A 95 2.31 -11.56 9.08
CA TYR A 95 3.50 -11.92 8.29
C TYR A 95 4.48 -10.76 8.10
N CYS A 96 3.99 -9.58 7.75
CA CYS A 96 4.85 -8.43 7.46
C CYS A 96 4.79 -7.29 8.49
N GLY A 97 3.85 -7.37 9.42
CA GLY A 97 3.67 -6.35 10.47
C GLY A 97 3.09 -5.02 9.99
N ARG A 98 2.64 -4.90 8.74
CA ARG A 98 2.02 -3.69 8.21
C ARG A 98 0.59 -3.54 8.72
N ILE A 99 0.15 -2.29 8.84
CA ILE A 99 -1.21 -1.98 9.26
C ILE A 99 -2.15 -2.25 8.09
N LEU A 100 -3.21 -3.02 8.35
CA LEU A 100 -4.24 -3.34 7.37
C LEU A 100 -5.40 -2.35 7.48
N ILE A 101 -5.83 -1.82 6.36
CA ILE A 101 -7.01 -0.97 6.25
C ILE A 101 -7.99 -1.54 5.24
N ASP A 102 -9.23 -1.08 5.36
CA ASP A 102 -10.29 -1.42 4.41
C ASP A 102 -10.02 -0.75 3.04
N PRO A 103 -10.19 -1.47 1.92
CA PRO A 103 -9.99 -0.92 0.58
C PRO A 103 -10.91 0.27 0.28
N GLU A 104 -12.12 0.30 0.84
CA GLU A 104 -13.03 1.44 0.70
C GLU A 104 -12.46 2.72 1.32
N LEU A 105 -11.84 2.59 2.50
CA LEU A 105 -11.18 3.72 3.17
C LEU A 105 -9.95 4.22 2.40
N ALA A 106 -9.27 3.32 1.69
CA ALA A 106 -8.14 3.65 0.83
C ALA A 106 -8.54 4.29 -0.50
N GLY A 107 -9.85 4.39 -0.78
CA GLY A 107 -10.37 4.91 -2.04
C GLY A 107 -10.19 3.94 -3.23
N VAL A 108 -9.86 2.70 -2.96
CA VAL A 108 -9.74 1.64 -3.97
C VAL A 108 -11.07 0.91 -4.04
N LYS A 109 -11.64 0.78 -5.23
CA LYS A 109 -12.85 -0.03 -5.42
C LYS A 109 -12.50 -1.48 -5.02
N PRO A 110 -13.28 -2.10 -4.13
CA PRO A 110 -13.06 -3.50 -3.80
C PRO A 110 -13.19 -4.32 -5.08
N ASP A 111 -12.19 -5.14 -5.35
CA ASP A 111 -12.29 -6.12 -6.44
C ASP A 111 -13.57 -6.93 -6.19
N ALA A 112 -14.43 -7.01 -7.20
CA ALA A 112 -15.64 -7.83 -7.12
C ALA A 112 -15.25 -9.23 -6.62
N PRO A 113 -16.02 -9.82 -5.69
CA PRO A 113 -15.74 -11.17 -5.22
C PRO A 113 -15.59 -12.06 -6.43
N ALA A 114 -14.46 -12.76 -6.51
CA ALA A 114 -14.22 -13.71 -7.59
C ALA A 114 -15.44 -14.64 -7.65
N GLU A 115 -16.20 -14.58 -8.74
CA GLU A 115 -17.32 -15.49 -8.96
C GLU A 115 -16.80 -16.90 -8.69
N GLU A 116 -17.33 -17.54 -7.66
CA GLU A 116 -17.05 -18.94 -7.40
C GLU A 116 -17.47 -19.70 -8.64
N LYS A 117 -16.49 -20.14 -9.42
CA LYS A 117 -16.75 -21.03 -10.57
C LYS A 117 -17.55 -22.20 -10.02
N PRO A 118 -18.72 -22.51 -10.61
CA PRO A 118 -19.55 -23.58 -10.10
C PRO A 118 -18.73 -24.86 -10.04
N LYS A 119 -18.66 -25.45 -8.85
CA LYS A 119 -17.98 -26.73 -8.64
C LYS A 119 -18.55 -27.71 -9.63
N ARG A 120 -17.72 -28.15 -10.59
CA ARG A 120 -18.07 -29.23 -11.51
C ARG A 120 -18.52 -30.42 -10.66
N ARG A 121 -19.82 -30.70 -10.70
CA ARG A 121 -20.38 -31.92 -10.12
C ARG A 121 -19.70 -33.11 -10.84
N THR A 122 -18.78 -33.77 -10.15
CA THR A 122 -18.23 -35.03 -10.61
C THR A 122 -19.40 -36.03 -10.68
N ARG A 123 -19.75 -36.41 -11.89
CA ARG A 123 -20.73 -37.43 -12.18
C ARG A 123 -20.17 -38.74 -11.57
N ARG A 124 -20.71 -39.14 -10.44
CA ARG A 124 -20.47 -40.48 -9.91
C ARG A 124 -20.94 -41.48 -10.97
N LYS A 125 -20.00 -42.19 -11.59
CA LYS A 125 -20.28 -43.33 -12.41
C LYS A 125 -20.90 -44.39 -11.51
N LYS A 126 -22.16 -44.72 -11.74
CA LYS A 126 -22.83 -45.87 -11.16
C LYS A 126 -22.28 -47.07 -11.93
N GLU A 127 -21.45 -47.89 -11.33
CA GLU A 127 -21.13 -49.24 -11.82
C GLU A 127 -22.22 -50.17 -11.29
N GLU A 128 -22.91 -50.76 -12.23
CA GLU A 128 -23.70 -51.99 -12.04
C GLU A 128 -22.77 -53.19 -12.05
#